data_f468ff5f9c98a391c6c4cff073dedaf9
#
_entry.id   f468ff5f9c98a391c6c4cff073dedaf9
#
_cell.length_a   1.000
_cell.length_b   1.000
_cell.length_c   1.000
_cell.angle_alpha   90.00
_cell.angle_beta   90.00
_cell.angle_gamma   90.00
#
_symmetry.space_group_name_H-M   'P 1'
#
loop_
_entity.id
_entity.type
_entity.pdbx_description
1 polymer ?
#
loop_
_entity_poly.entity_id
_entity_poly.type
_entity_poly.pdbx_seq_one_letter_code
_entity_poly.pdbx_strand_id
1 'polypeptide(L)'
;RQMCIRDSYIGEDAGKTPYESPEDVDRSNGTLVMATNAEFEPYEYHEGDDIVGIDADIAQAICDKLGYELKIEDMEFDSILPAVQSGKADFGAAGMTVTEDRKSSVDFTDTYADASQVIIVKK
;
A
#
# COMPACT_ATOMS: atom_id res chain seq x y z
N ARG A 1 7.36 1.44 11.49
CA ARG A 1 7.94 0.94 10.24
C ARG A 1 9.40 1.33 10.18
N GLN A 2 10.27 0.35 10.10
CA GLN A 2 11.69 0.59 9.95
C GLN A 2 12.02 0.81 8.48
N MET A 3 13.02 1.62 8.22
CA MET A 3 13.49 1.89 6.87
C MET A 3 13.99 0.61 6.23
N CYS A 4 13.33 0.16 5.18
CA CYS A 4 13.85 -0.89 4.33
C CYS A 4 15.03 -0.33 3.53
N ILE A 5 16.15 -0.99 3.64
CA ILE A 5 17.25 -0.68 2.76
C ILE A 5 16.90 -1.22 1.38
N ARG A 6 16.94 -0.34 0.41
CA ARG A 6 16.71 -0.65 -1.00
C ARG A 6 17.51 -1.87 -1.43
N ASP A 7 16.95 -2.95 -1.54
CA ASP A 7 16.79 -3.96 -2.56
C ASP A 7 17.87 -4.38 -3.49
N SER A 8 19.05 -4.45 -3.06
CA SER A 8 19.98 -5.32 -3.80
C SER A 8 19.59 -6.80 -3.76
N TYR A 9 18.47 -7.13 -3.12
CA TYR A 9 17.99 -8.50 -2.93
C TYR A 9 16.71 -8.87 -3.68
N ILE A 10 16.03 -7.90 -4.28
CA ILE A 10 14.96 -8.21 -5.22
C ILE A 10 15.64 -8.37 -6.57
N GLY A 11 15.70 -9.60 -7.08
CA GLY A 11 16.27 -9.87 -8.40
C GLY A 11 15.62 -8.95 -9.42
N GLU A 12 16.41 -8.48 -10.37
CA GLU A 12 16.04 -7.45 -11.36
C GLU A 12 14.71 -7.71 -12.08
N ASP A 13 14.21 -8.95 -12.04
CA ASP A 13 13.00 -9.39 -12.73
C ASP A 13 11.99 -10.13 -11.84
N ALA A 14 12.10 -10.01 -10.51
CA ALA A 14 11.17 -10.70 -9.61
C ALA A 14 9.75 -10.13 -9.72
N GLY A 15 8.99 -10.67 -10.66
CA GLY A 15 7.54 -10.52 -10.69
C GLY A 15 7.02 -9.10 -10.90
N LYS A 16 7.79 -8.23 -11.51
CA LYS A 16 7.39 -6.84 -11.77
C LYS A 16 6.47 -6.70 -12.98
N THR A 17 5.40 -7.46 -13.01
CA THR A 17 4.31 -7.10 -13.91
C THR A 17 3.33 -6.26 -13.10
N PRO A 18 3.28 -4.95 -13.30
CA PRO A 18 2.31 -4.11 -12.62
C PRO A 18 0.90 -4.57 -13.00
N TYR A 19 -0.03 -4.41 -12.06
CA TYR A 19 -1.42 -4.67 -12.35
C TYR A 19 -1.92 -3.65 -13.38
N GLU A 20 -2.57 -4.14 -14.43
CA GLU A 20 -3.23 -3.32 -15.44
C GLU A 20 -4.74 -3.44 -15.29
N SER A 21 -5.41 -2.32 -15.10
CA SER A 21 -6.86 -2.29 -15.05
C SER A 21 -7.45 -2.70 -16.41
N PRO A 22 -8.51 -3.54 -16.43
CA PRO A 22 -9.27 -3.78 -17.65
C PRO A 22 -9.81 -2.47 -18.25
N GLU A 23 -9.87 -2.39 -19.59
CA GLU A 23 -10.32 -1.17 -20.28
C GLU A 23 -11.80 -0.84 -20.05
N ASP A 24 -12.62 -1.84 -19.75
CA ASP A 24 -14.07 -1.74 -19.64
C ASP A 24 -14.60 -1.75 -18.20
N VAL A 25 -13.77 -1.38 -17.21
CA VAL A 25 -14.19 -1.35 -15.81
C VAL A 25 -15.19 -0.21 -15.57
N ASP A 26 -16.37 -0.57 -15.08
CA ASP A 26 -17.34 0.39 -14.57
C ASP A 26 -16.95 0.86 -13.15
N ARG A 27 -16.68 2.15 -13.01
CA ARG A 27 -16.31 2.80 -11.73
C ARG A 27 -17.38 3.76 -11.23
N SER A 28 -18.64 3.44 -11.49
CA SER A 28 -19.78 4.30 -11.17
C SER A 28 -20.16 4.32 -9.68
N ASN A 29 -19.59 3.44 -8.85
CA ASN A 29 -19.91 3.36 -7.43
C ASN A 29 -19.31 4.48 -6.57
N GLY A 30 -18.39 5.25 -7.11
CA GLY A 30 -17.75 6.37 -6.43
C GLY A 30 -16.24 6.24 -6.36
N THR A 31 -15.63 6.89 -5.38
CA THR A 31 -14.19 6.92 -5.16
C THR A 31 -13.84 6.36 -3.79
N LEU A 32 -12.84 5.49 -3.72
CA LEU A 32 -12.22 5.05 -2.47
C LEU A 32 -10.87 5.73 -2.30
N VAL A 33 -10.65 6.28 -1.13
CA VAL A 33 -9.41 6.96 -0.76
C VAL A 33 -8.53 6.02 0.03
N MET A 34 -7.34 5.74 -0.52
CA MET A 34 -6.30 4.94 0.11
C MET A 34 -5.27 5.86 0.75
N ALA A 35 -5.04 5.70 2.05
CA ALA A 35 -3.92 6.35 2.74
C ALA A 35 -2.69 5.45 2.69
N THR A 36 -1.57 6.02 2.31
CA THR A 36 -0.28 5.33 2.25
C THR A 36 0.87 6.25 2.62
N ASN A 37 2.06 5.68 2.77
CA ASN A 37 3.32 6.42 2.84
C ASN A 37 4.27 5.86 1.78
N ALA A 38 4.39 6.55 0.67
CA ALA A 38 5.07 6.09 -0.55
C ALA A 38 6.60 6.17 -0.47
N GLU A 39 7.16 5.68 0.64
CA GLU A 39 8.59 5.60 0.91
C GLU A 39 9.04 4.17 1.23
N PHE A 40 8.26 3.17 0.83
CA PHE A 40 8.47 1.78 1.23
C PHE A 40 8.45 0.82 0.03
N GLU A 41 9.41 0.95 -0.86
CA GLU A 41 9.58 0.03 -1.99
C GLU A 41 9.85 -1.42 -1.49
N PRO A 42 9.23 -2.46 -2.07
CA PRO A 42 8.39 -2.47 -3.29
C PRO A 42 6.88 -2.30 -3.01
N TYR A 43 6.46 -2.03 -1.80
CA TYR A 43 5.05 -1.97 -1.43
C TYR A 43 4.36 -0.71 -1.94
N GLU A 44 4.93 0.46 -1.67
CA GLU A 44 4.48 1.74 -2.19
C GLU A 44 5.65 2.71 -2.33
N TYR A 45 5.76 3.32 -3.50
CA TYR A 45 6.81 4.27 -3.81
C TYR A 45 6.42 5.18 -4.97
N HIS A 46 7.14 6.28 -5.13
CA HIS A 46 6.95 7.19 -6.25
C HIS A 46 7.71 6.75 -7.49
N GLU A 47 7.02 6.73 -8.62
CA GLU A 47 7.60 6.61 -9.95
C GLU A 47 7.16 7.85 -10.76
N GLY A 48 8.00 8.89 -10.78
CA GLY A 48 7.58 10.19 -11.26
C GLY A 48 6.52 10.82 -10.33
N ASP A 49 5.39 11.18 -10.89
CA ASP A 49 4.25 11.74 -10.16
C ASP A 49 3.26 10.66 -9.66
N ASP A 50 3.45 9.42 -10.08
CA ASP A 50 2.58 8.30 -9.73
C ASP A 50 3.07 7.56 -8.49
N ILE A 51 2.13 7.02 -7.74
CA ILE A 51 2.41 6.09 -6.63
C ILE A 51 2.13 4.68 -7.12
N VAL A 52 3.15 3.85 -7.07
CA VAL A 52 3.15 2.48 -7.58
C VAL A 52 3.64 1.49 -6.53
N GLY A 53 3.50 0.21 -6.81
CA GLY A 53 3.98 -0.86 -5.96
C GLY A 53 2.90 -1.90 -5.65
N ILE A 54 3.24 -2.87 -4.83
CA ILE A 54 2.37 -4.00 -4.49
C ILE A 54 1.06 -3.53 -3.87
N ASP A 55 1.13 -2.62 -2.92
CA ASP A 55 -0.06 -2.12 -2.21
C ASP A 55 -0.96 -1.30 -3.14
N ALA A 56 -0.37 -0.49 -4.02
CA ALA A 56 -1.12 0.26 -5.02
C ALA A 56 -1.82 -0.67 -6.03
N ASP A 57 -1.14 -1.72 -6.48
CA ASP A 57 -1.71 -2.70 -7.41
C ASP A 57 -2.86 -3.50 -6.79
N ILE A 58 -2.70 -3.95 -5.55
CA ILE A 58 -3.77 -4.65 -4.82
C ILE A 58 -4.99 -3.74 -4.63
N ALA A 59 -4.76 -2.50 -4.22
CA ALA A 59 -5.83 -1.52 -4.03
C ALA A 59 -6.57 -1.22 -5.34
N GLN A 60 -5.84 -1.07 -6.45
CA GLN A 60 -6.43 -0.85 -7.76
C GLN A 60 -7.28 -2.04 -8.21
N ALA A 61 -6.78 -3.26 -8.02
CA ALA A 61 -7.52 -4.48 -8.37
C ALA A 61 -8.81 -4.60 -7.54
N ILE A 62 -8.78 -4.27 -6.27
CA ILE A 62 -9.96 -4.28 -5.40
C ILE A 62 -10.98 -3.23 -5.87
N CYS A 63 -10.54 -2.01 -6.13
CA CYS A 63 -11.41 -0.93 -6.61
C CYS A 63 -12.05 -1.27 -7.95
N ASP A 64 -11.29 -1.83 -8.89
CA ASP A 64 -11.80 -2.27 -10.19
C ASP A 64 -12.88 -3.36 -10.03
N LYS A 65 -12.65 -4.31 -9.14
CA LYS A 65 -13.59 -5.39 -8.87
C LYS A 65 -14.88 -4.92 -8.21
N LEU A 66 -14.81 -3.90 -7.37
CA LEU A 66 -15.95 -3.34 -6.65
C LEU A 66 -16.63 -2.18 -7.38
N GLY A 67 -16.08 -1.71 -8.48
CA GLY A 67 -16.63 -0.62 -9.28
C GLY A 67 -16.36 0.77 -8.72
N TYR A 68 -15.21 0.97 -8.05
CA TYR A 68 -14.78 2.27 -7.52
C TYR A 68 -13.58 2.82 -8.26
N GLU A 69 -13.46 4.13 -8.24
CA GLU A 69 -12.24 4.83 -8.58
C GLU A 69 -11.28 4.83 -7.38
N LEU A 70 -10.00 4.61 -7.61
CA LEU A 70 -8.99 4.67 -6.56
C LEU A 70 -8.34 6.05 -6.53
N LYS A 71 -8.32 6.67 -5.35
CA LYS A 71 -7.52 7.84 -5.06
C LYS A 71 -6.49 7.49 -4.00
N ILE A 72 -5.21 7.68 -4.30
CA ILE A 72 -4.11 7.42 -3.35
C ILE A 72 -3.65 8.74 -2.74
N GLU A 73 -3.62 8.81 -1.42
CA GLU A 73 -3.08 9.95 -0.67
C GLU A 73 -1.82 9.54 0.08
N ASP A 74 -0.71 10.17 -0.28
CA ASP A 74 0.58 10.01 0.40
C ASP A 74 0.60 10.88 1.66
N MET A 75 1.03 10.29 2.77
CA MET A 75 1.14 10.99 4.04
C MET A 75 2.18 10.33 4.94
N GLU A 76 2.54 10.99 6.01
CA GLU A 76 3.40 10.41 7.04
C GLU A 76 2.78 9.10 7.56
N PHE A 77 3.62 8.09 7.78
CA PHE A 77 3.17 6.77 8.20
C PHE A 77 2.29 6.79 9.45
N ASP A 78 2.67 7.59 10.44
CA ASP A 78 1.92 7.73 11.69
C ASP A 78 0.56 8.44 11.52
N SER A 79 0.32 9.06 10.37
CA SER A 79 -0.94 9.73 10.05
C SER A 79 -1.97 8.81 9.41
N ILE A 80 -1.57 7.62 8.96
CA ILE A 80 -2.45 6.69 8.22
C ILE A 80 -3.61 6.21 9.10
N LEU A 81 -3.32 5.67 10.27
CA LEU A 81 -4.37 5.18 11.17
C LEU A 81 -5.35 6.28 11.59
N PRO A 82 -4.90 7.48 12.02
CA PRO A 82 -5.81 8.58 12.29
C PRO A 82 -6.66 9.00 11.09
N ALA A 83 -6.11 8.96 9.87
CA ALA A 83 -6.87 9.28 8.65
C ALA A 83 -8.00 8.27 8.40
N VAL A 84 -7.75 6.99 8.60
CA VAL A 84 -8.78 5.94 8.48
C VAL A 84 -9.82 6.07 9.59
N GLN A 85 -9.40 6.26 10.83
CA GLN A 85 -10.32 6.41 11.97
C GLN A 85 -11.25 7.60 11.83
N SER A 86 -10.77 8.71 11.29
CA SER A 86 -11.56 9.93 11.11
C SER A 86 -12.45 9.93 9.86
N GLY A 87 -12.30 8.93 8.98
CA GLY A 87 -12.98 8.86 7.70
C GLY A 87 -12.39 9.77 6.62
N LYS A 88 -11.23 10.37 6.85
CA LYS A 88 -10.49 11.13 5.83
C LYS A 88 -10.00 10.19 4.71
N ALA A 89 -9.63 8.97 5.05
CA ALA A 89 -9.36 7.89 4.11
C ALA A 89 -10.31 6.72 4.39
N ASP A 90 -10.65 5.98 3.36
CA ASP A 90 -11.52 4.80 3.47
C ASP A 90 -10.76 3.59 3.97
N PHE A 91 -9.50 3.47 3.59
CA PHE A 91 -8.61 2.41 4.04
C PHE A 91 -7.14 2.83 3.98
N GLY A 92 -6.29 2.06 4.65
CA GLY A 92 -4.84 2.21 4.59
C GLY A 92 -4.17 0.99 3.97
N ALA A 93 -3.21 1.22 3.09
CA ALA A 93 -2.33 0.18 2.56
C ALA A 93 -0.91 0.76 2.48
N ALA A 94 -0.03 0.29 3.33
CA ALA A 94 1.28 0.92 3.55
C ALA A 94 2.35 -0.06 4.05
N GLY A 95 2.30 -1.33 3.61
CA GLY A 95 3.19 -2.37 4.12
C GLY A 95 3.15 -2.45 5.65
N MET A 96 1.95 -2.33 6.21
CA MET A 96 1.76 -2.18 7.65
C MET A 96 1.67 -3.52 8.36
N THR A 97 2.52 -3.71 9.36
CA THR A 97 2.44 -4.89 10.23
C THR A 97 1.22 -4.83 11.14
N VAL A 98 0.49 -5.93 11.23
CA VAL A 98 -0.62 -6.08 12.17
C VAL A 98 -0.07 -6.24 13.59
N THR A 99 -0.46 -5.35 14.48
CA THR A 99 -0.12 -5.42 15.91
C THR A 99 -1.39 -5.31 16.76
N GLU A 100 -1.36 -5.82 17.99
CA GLU A 100 -2.50 -5.71 18.91
C GLU A 100 -2.88 -4.25 19.20
N ASP A 101 -1.88 -3.39 19.29
CA ASP A 101 -2.07 -1.96 19.51
C ASP A 101 -2.85 -1.33 18.35
N ARG A 102 -2.47 -1.64 17.09
CA ARG A 102 -3.16 -1.17 15.90
C ARG A 102 -4.55 -1.75 15.74
N LYS A 103 -4.73 -3.03 16.08
CA LYS A 103 -6.04 -3.69 16.07
C LYS A 103 -7.06 -3.05 17.02
N SER A 104 -6.61 -2.38 18.07
CA SER A 104 -7.51 -1.65 18.96
C SER A 104 -8.12 -0.41 18.31
N SER A 105 -7.55 0.06 17.24
CA SER A 105 -7.91 1.30 16.58
C SER A 105 -8.61 1.11 15.24
N VAL A 106 -8.29 0.05 14.51
CA VAL A 106 -8.81 -0.26 13.17
C VAL A 106 -8.91 -1.77 12.97
N ASP A 107 -9.73 -2.18 12.01
CA ASP A 107 -9.77 -3.55 11.53
C ASP A 107 -8.72 -3.80 10.43
N PHE A 108 -8.23 -5.02 10.36
CA PHE A 108 -7.27 -5.46 9.36
C PHE A 108 -7.83 -6.57 8.48
N THR A 109 -7.36 -6.61 7.23
CA THR A 109 -7.56 -7.75 6.35
C THR A 109 -6.68 -8.94 6.79
N ASP A 110 -6.84 -10.07 6.13
CA ASP A 110 -5.87 -11.15 6.21
C ASP A 110 -4.49 -10.68 5.72
N THR A 111 -3.45 -11.32 6.21
CA THR A 111 -2.08 -11.05 5.79
C THR A 111 -1.89 -11.43 4.32
N TYR A 112 -1.36 -10.54 3.51
CA TYR A 112 -1.12 -10.77 2.08
C TYR A 112 0.37 -10.83 1.70
N ALA A 113 1.27 -10.54 2.63
CA ALA A 113 2.71 -10.64 2.44
C ALA A 113 3.42 -10.97 3.75
N ASP A 114 4.45 -11.78 3.67
CA ASP A 114 5.39 -12.03 4.75
C ASP A 114 6.67 -11.25 4.50
N ALA A 115 7.14 -10.50 5.49
CA ALA A 115 8.35 -9.72 5.40
C ALA A 115 9.26 -9.97 6.59
N SER A 116 10.56 -9.92 6.35
CA SER A 116 11.58 -9.96 7.39
C SER A 116 12.39 -8.68 7.37
N GLN A 117 12.57 -8.08 8.54
CA GLN A 117 13.45 -6.92 8.70
C GLN A 117 14.76 -7.35 9.33
N VAL A 118 15.85 -6.83 8.80
CA VAL A 118 17.20 -7.14 9.28
C VAL A 118 17.98 -5.86 9.46
N ILE A 119 18.97 -5.90 10.34
CA ILE A 119 19.92 -4.81 10.53
C ILE A 119 21.17 -5.15 9.72
N ILE A 120 21.55 -4.23 8.83
CA ILE A 120 22.80 -4.36 8.09
C ILE A 120 23.90 -3.66 8.87
N VAL A 121 24.99 -4.40 9.10
CA VAL A 121 26.18 -3.90 9.75
C VAL A 121 27.38 -4.03 8.81
N LYS A 122 28.36 -3.18 9.01
CA LYS A 122 29.61 -3.26 8.26
C LYS A 122 30.30 -4.58 8.59
N LYS A 123 30.75 -5.27 7.56
CA LYS A 123 31.53 -6.51 7.69
C LYS A 123 32.91 -6.26 8.28
#